data_48dfaa631f9fba41ae52e262479c5c93
#
_entry.id   48dfaa631f9fba41ae52e262479c5c93
#
_cell.length_a   1.000
_cell.length_b   1.000
_cell.length_c   1.000
_cell.angle_alpha   90.00
_cell.angle_beta   90.00
_cell.angle_gamma   90.00
#
_symmetry.space_group_name_H-M   'P 1'
#
loop_
_entity.id
_entity.type
_entity.pdbx_description
1 polymer ?
#
loop_
_entity_poly.entity_id
_entity_poly.type
_entity_poly.pdbx_seq_one_letter_code
_entity_poly.pdbx_strand_id
1 'polypeptide(L)'
;MNIFLVGPMGSGKSSLGKKLAKSLDKKFIDTDKEIEKKENKTINEIFENKGEKYFREKEKEFLINIPNSLNMVIATGGGIVTDQENREKLKENRVIFLNASVERQSKRTSRSDKRPLLKNVDRLKKLRELYDQRLEFYKEV
;
A
#
# COMPACT_ATOMS: atom_id res chain seq x y z
N MET A 1 -19.46 -0.85 3.02
CA MET A 1 -18.22 -0.24 3.51
C MET A 1 -17.05 -1.13 3.15
N ASN A 2 -16.00 -0.56 2.60
CA ASN A 2 -14.79 -1.33 2.25
C ASN A 2 -13.96 -1.63 3.49
N ILE A 3 -13.09 -2.64 3.37
CA ILE A 3 -12.08 -2.95 4.38
C ILE A 3 -10.71 -2.68 3.73
N PHE A 4 -10.00 -1.70 4.24
CA PHE A 4 -8.65 -1.37 3.77
C PHE A 4 -7.60 -1.97 4.67
N LEU A 5 -6.57 -2.56 4.08
CA LEU A 5 -5.40 -3.05 4.80
C LEU A 5 -4.26 -2.05 4.57
N VAL A 6 -3.77 -1.47 5.64
CA VAL A 6 -2.64 -0.53 5.60
C VAL A 6 -1.47 -1.08 6.42
N GLY A 7 -0.29 -0.60 6.16
CA GLY A 7 0.90 -1.02 6.88
C GLY A 7 2.14 -0.99 6.00
N PRO A 8 3.31 -1.18 6.61
CA PRO A 8 4.57 -1.13 5.87
C PRO A 8 4.66 -2.23 4.80
N MET A 9 5.55 -2.02 3.85
CA MET A 9 5.85 -3.06 2.86
C MET A 9 6.38 -4.32 3.57
N GLY A 10 6.01 -5.48 3.07
CA GLY A 10 6.41 -6.75 3.71
C GLY A 10 5.61 -7.09 4.96
N SER A 11 4.50 -6.42 5.26
CA SER A 11 3.64 -6.73 6.41
C SER A 11 2.62 -7.83 6.13
N GLY A 12 2.47 -8.25 4.87
CA GLY A 12 1.56 -9.33 4.50
C GLY A 12 0.15 -8.89 4.09
N LYS A 13 -0.04 -7.62 3.72
CA LYS A 13 -1.34 -7.08 3.34
C LYS A 13 -2.03 -7.83 2.20
N SER A 14 -1.31 -8.08 1.11
CA SER A 14 -1.90 -8.78 -0.05
C SER A 14 -2.28 -10.22 0.27
N SER A 15 -1.42 -10.93 0.97
CA SER A 15 -1.65 -12.31 1.37
C SER A 15 -2.84 -12.43 2.33
N LEU A 16 -2.84 -11.63 3.38
CA LEU A 16 -3.94 -11.61 4.35
C LEU A 16 -5.24 -11.11 3.72
N GLY A 17 -5.14 -10.09 2.88
CA GLY A 17 -6.29 -9.50 2.19
C GLY A 17 -7.04 -10.52 1.32
N LYS A 18 -6.31 -11.34 0.58
CA LYS A 18 -6.90 -12.41 -0.24
C LYS A 18 -7.64 -13.44 0.63
N LYS A 19 -7.03 -13.85 1.73
CA LYS A 19 -7.65 -14.80 2.68
C LYS A 19 -8.89 -14.20 3.33
N LEU A 20 -8.81 -12.96 3.76
CA LEU A 20 -9.92 -12.26 4.39
C LEU A 20 -11.09 -12.09 3.40
N ALA A 21 -10.81 -11.67 2.18
CA ALA A 21 -11.83 -11.51 1.15
C ALA A 21 -12.56 -12.82 0.87
N LYS A 22 -11.80 -13.90 0.73
CA LYS A 22 -12.37 -15.25 0.54
C LYS A 22 -13.27 -15.65 1.72
N SER A 23 -12.80 -15.42 2.94
CA SER A 23 -13.55 -15.76 4.16
C SER A 23 -14.86 -14.97 4.29
N LEU A 24 -14.87 -13.74 3.79
CA LEU A 24 -16.04 -12.85 3.86
C LEU A 24 -16.89 -12.84 2.59
N ASP A 25 -16.55 -13.66 1.61
CA ASP A 25 -17.19 -13.69 0.29
C ASP A 25 -17.19 -12.29 -0.36
N LYS A 26 -16.04 -11.63 -0.35
CA LYS A 26 -15.85 -10.31 -0.92
C LYS A 26 -14.82 -10.32 -2.03
N LYS A 27 -14.89 -9.33 -2.92
CA LYS A 27 -13.83 -9.10 -3.90
C LYS A 27 -12.58 -8.58 -3.19
N PHE A 28 -11.42 -8.97 -3.72
CA PHE A 28 -10.12 -8.46 -3.30
C PHE A 28 -9.48 -7.65 -4.42
N ILE A 29 -8.93 -6.50 -4.08
CA ILE A 29 -8.04 -5.75 -4.98
C ILE A 29 -6.80 -5.28 -4.23
N ASP A 30 -5.73 -5.08 -5.00
CA ASP A 30 -4.47 -4.49 -4.55
C ASP A 30 -4.30 -3.17 -5.31
N THR A 31 -4.17 -2.06 -4.61
CA THR A 31 -4.11 -0.73 -5.25
C THR A 31 -2.92 -0.60 -6.20
N ASP A 32 -1.76 -1.14 -5.83
CA ASP A 32 -0.57 -1.10 -6.69
C ASP A 32 -0.82 -1.87 -7.99
N LYS A 33 -1.45 -3.03 -7.91
CA LYS A 33 -1.79 -3.84 -9.10
C LYS A 33 -2.78 -3.14 -10.00
N GLU A 34 -3.77 -2.48 -9.43
CA GLU A 34 -4.76 -1.73 -10.22
C GLU A 34 -4.13 -0.52 -10.92
N ILE A 35 -3.19 0.16 -10.26
CA ILE A 35 -2.44 1.25 -10.89
C ILE A 35 -1.58 0.73 -12.03
N GLU A 36 -0.88 -0.40 -11.83
CA GLU A 36 -0.09 -1.04 -12.89
C GLU A 36 -0.95 -1.37 -14.12
N LYS A 37 -2.16 -1.88 -13.91
CA LYS A 37 -3.09 -2.17 -15.01
C LYS A 37 -3.50 -0.91 -15.75
N LYS A 38 -3.86 0.15 -15.03
CA LYS A 38 -4.29 1.43 -15.61
C LYS A 38 -3.19 2.09 -16.42
N GLU A 39 -1.97 2.07 -15.89
CA GLU A 39 -0.82 2.71 -16.53
C GLU A 39 -0.16 1.81 -17.59
N ASN A 40 -0.53 0.54 -17.63
CA ASN A 40 0.10 -0.47 -18.48
C ASN A 40 1.63 -0.51 -18.30
N LYS A 41 2.08 -0.36 -17.06
CA LYS A 41 3.49 -0.33 -16.63
C LYS A 41 3.63 -0.89 -15.24
N THR A 42 4.81 -1.42 -14.93
CA THR A 42 5.12 -1.80 -13.54
C THR A 42 5.35 -0.56 -12.68
N ILE A 43 5.24 -0.73 -11.36
CA ILE A 43 5.54 0.36 -10.41
C ILE A 43 6.97 0.88 -10.62
N ASN A 44 7.95 0.00 -10.84
CA ASN A 44 9.32 0.41 -11.11
C ASN A 44 9.41 1.29 -12.38
N GLU A 45 8.74 0.90 -13.45
CA GLU A 45 8.70 1.69 -14.69
C GLU A 45 8.05 3.05 -14.48
N ILE A 46 6.97 3.11 -13.70
CA ILE A 46 6.29 4.37 -13.37
C ILE A 46 7.26 5.31 -12.62
N PHE A 47 7.96 4.80 -11.60
CA PHE A 47 8.94 5.59 -10.85
C PHE A 47 10.09 6.06 -11.73
N GLU A 48 10.62 5.19 -12.58
CA GLU A 48 11.74 5.53 -13.48
C GLU A 48 11.34 6.57 -14.54
N ASN A 49 10.16 6.43 -15.14
CA ASN A 49 9.72 7.27 -16.25
C ASN A 49 9.01 8.55 -15.81
N LYS A 50 8.29 8.51 -14.71
CA LYS A 50 7.42 9.61 -14.25
C LYS A 50 7.74 10.12 -12.85
N GLY A 51 8.46 9.36 -12.04
CA GLY A 51 8.84 9.72 -10.68
C GLY A 51 7.81 9.39 -9.61
N GLU A 52 8.23 9.50 -8.35
CA GLU A 52 7.40 9.18 -7.20
C GLU A 52 6.17 10.08 -7.10
N LYS A 53 6.31 11.38 -7.36
CA LYS A 53 5.21 12.33 -7.29
C LYS A 53 4.04 11.92 -8.21
N TYR A 54 4.36 11.52 -9.44
CA TYR A 54 3.35 11.04 -10.38
C TYR A 54 2.63 9.80 -9.85
N PHE A 55 3.39 8.84 -9.33
CA PHE A 55 2.80 7.64 -8.74
C PHE A 55 1.87 7.99 -7.57
N ARG A 56 2.27 8.89 -6.68
CA ARG A 56 1.45 9.32 -5.55
C ARG A 56 0.16 10.00 -6.01
N GLU A 57 0.21 10.77 -7.07
CA GLU A 57 -0.99 11.37 -7.67
C GLU A 57 -1.95 10.31 -8.20
N LYS A 58 -1.45 9.28 -8.86
CA LYS A 58 -2.26 8.17 -9.37
C LYS A 58 -2.82 7.29 -8.25
N GLU A 59 -2.04 7.05 -7.23
CA GLU A 59 -2.48 6.34 -6.03
C GLU A 59 -3.63 7.06 -5.34
N LYS A 60 -3.51 8.36 -5.17
CA LYS A 60 -4.55 9.24 -4.59
C LYS A 60 -5.80 9.25 -5.45
N GLU A 61 -5.67 9.48 -6.75
CA GLU A 61 -6.78 9.47 -7.69
C GLU A 61 -7.55 8.15 -7.62
N PHE A 62 -6.82 7.03 -7.62
CA PHE A 62 -7.44 5.72 -7.51
C PHE A 62 -8.23 5.55 -6.20
N LEU A 63 -7.61 5.88 -5.08
CA LEU A 63 -8.23 5.72 -3.76
C LEU A 63 -9.49 6.59 -3.59
N ILE A 64 -9.42 7.86 -3.99
CA ILE A 64 -10.52 8.80 -3.82
C ILE A 64 -11.73 8.38 -4.68
N ASN A 65 -11.48 7.80 -5.84
CA ASN A 65 -12.52 7.38 -6.75
C ASN A 65 -13.14 6.01 -6.43
N ILE A 66 -12.62 5.27 -5.45
CA ILE A 66 -13.24 4.02 -5.02
C ILE A 66 -14.53 4.33 -4.25
N PRO A 67 -15.70 3.88 -4.73
CA PRO A 67 -16.95 4.06 -3.96
C PRO A 67 -16.91 3.29 -2.63
N ASN A 68 -17.33 3.93 -1.55
CA ASN A 68 -17.38 3.31 -0.22
C ASN A 68 -18.36 2.12 -0.17
N SER A 69 -19.32 2.08 -1.08
CA SER A 69 -20.38 1.08 -1.13
C SER A 69 -19.98 -0.26 -1.77
N LEU A 70 -18.77 -0.38 -2.33
CA LEU A 70 -18.38 -1.59 -3.06
C LEU A 70 -18.20 -2.83 -2.18
N ASN A 71 -18.01 -2.64 -0.89
CA ASN A 71 -17.91 -3.74 0.06
C ASN A 71 -16.80 -4.75 -0.27
N MET A 72 -15.61 -4.22 -0.58
CA MET A 72 -14.44 -4.99 -0.99
C MET A 72 -13.37 -5.03 0.09
N VAL A 73 -12.43 -5.95 -0.03
CA VAL A 73 -11.17 -5.96 0.73
C VAL A 73 -10.08 -5.39 -0.17
N ILE A 74 -9.39 -4.37 0.30
CA ILE A 74 -8.43 -3.59 -0.50
C ILE A 74 -7.09 -3.53 0.23
N ALA A 75 -6.07 -4.16 -0.35
CA ALA A 75 -4.70 -4.01 0.14
C ALA A 75 -4.09 -2.76 -0.50
N THR A 76 -3.52 -1.89 0.32
CA THR A 76 -2.95 -0.62 -0.14
C THR A 76 -1.43 -0.68 -0.21
N GLY A 77 -0.83 0.22 -0.98
CA GLY A 77 0.61 0.43 -0.95
C GLY A 77 1.06 1.03 0.37
N GLY A 78 2.29 0.75 0.78
CA GLY A 78 2.80 1.18 2.09
C GLY A 78 2.83 2.70 2.30
N GLY A 79 2.91 3.47 1.24
CA GLY A 79 2.98 4.93 1.31
C GLY A 79 1.65 5.65 1.13
N ILE A 80 0.54 4.93 1.01
CA ILE A 80 -0.78 5.54 0.77
C ILE A 80 -1.19 6.51 1.90
N VAL A 81 -0.72 6.26 3.11
CA VAL A 81 -1.05 7.06 4.30
C VAL A 81 -0.29 8.39 4.39
N THR A 82 0.68 8.64 3.52
CA THR A 82 1.49 9.86 3.58
C THR A 82 0.71 11.11 3.15
N ASP A 83 -0.33 10.96 2.36
CA ASP A 83 -1.20 12.06 1.92
C ASP A 83 -2.38 12.21 2.87
N GLN A 84 -2.67 13.46 3.27
CA GLN A 84 -3.74 13.76 4.21
C GLN A 84 -5.13 13.41 3.66
N GLU A 85 -5.39 13.71 2.40
CA GLU A 85 -6.69 13.39 1.79
C GLU A 85 -6.91 11.87 1.70
N ASN A 86 -5.84 11.12 1.46
CA ASN A 86 -5.90 9.67 1.51
C ASN A 86 -6.29 9.18 2.91
N ARG A 87 -5.69 9.75 3.96
CA ARG A 87 -6.06 9.39 5.34
C ARG A 87 -7.52 9.69 5.64
N GLU A 88 -8.02 10.84 5.20
CA GLU A 88 -9.43 11.18 5.41
C GLU A 88 -10.36 10.17 4.70
N LYS A 89 -10.04 9.82 3.47
CA LYS A 89 -10.79 8.80 2.73
C LYS A 89 -10.77 7.44 3.43
N LEU A 90 -9.61 7.04 3.93
CA LEU A 90 -9.48 5.77 4.66
C LEU A 90 -10.36 5.75 5.91
N LYS A 91 -10.40 6.85 6.67
CA LYS A 91 -11.21 6.96 7.89
C LYS A 91 -12.71 6.79 7.68
N GLU A 92 -13.20 7.00 6.46
CA GLU A 92 -14.60 6.75 6.11
C GLU A 92 -14.96 5.27 6.04
N ASN A 93 -13.97 4.40 6.12
CA ASN A 93 -14.12 2.96 5.93
C ASN A 93 -13.57 2.19 7.13
N ARG A 94 -13.57 0.86 7.04
CA ARG A 94 -12.88 0.02 8.02
C ARG A 94 -11.43 -0.11 7.60
N VAL A 95 -10.52 0.14 8.53
CA VAL A 95 -9.08 0.05 8.29
C VAL A 95 -8.47 -0.95 9.25
N ILE A 96 -7.64 -1.83 8.71
CA ILE A 96 -6.86 -2.79 9.51
C ILE A 96 -5.39 -2.46 9.27
N PHE A 97 -4.69 -2.11 10.34
CA PHE A 97 -3.25 -1.86 10.30
C PHE A 97 -2.49 -3.16 10.55
N LEU A 98 -1.73 -3.63 9.55
CA LEU A 98 -0.82 -4.75 9.70
C LEU A 98 0.57 -4.21 10.02
N ASN A 99 1.00 -4.42 11.24
CA ASN A 99 2.33 -4.03 11.67
C ASN A 99 3.34 -5.16 11.40
N ALA A 100 4.60 -4.79 11.16
CA ALA A 100 5.71 -5.73 11.02
C ALA A 100 7.00 -5.02 11.41
N SER A 101 7.89 -5.73 12.11
CA SER A 101 9.21 -5.19 12.42
C SER A 101 10.01 -4.91 11.15
N VAL A 102 10.97 -4.00 11.23
CA VAL A 102 11.84 -3.67 10.09
C VAL A 102 12.59 -4.91 9.61
N GLU A 103 13.02 -5.77 10.51
CA GLU A 103 13.69 -7.04 10.20
C GLU A 103 12.80 -7.96 9.39
N ARG A 104 11.53 -8.11 9.78
CA ARG A 104 10.55 -8.91 9.04
C ARG A 104 10.22 -8.29 7.69
N GLN A 105 10.09 -6.98 7.62
CA GLN A 105 9.91 -6.24 6.37
C GLN A 105 11.07 -6.53 5.41
N SER A 106 12.31 -6.45 5.90
CA SER A 106 13.51 -6.72 5.11
C SER A 106 13.52 -8.15 4.59
N LYS A 107 13.22 -9.13 5.43
CA LYS A 107 13.19 -10.55 5.05
C LYS A 107 12.15 -10.81 3.95
N ARG A 108 10.95 -10.26 4.08
CA ARG A 108 9.86 -10.46 3.12
C ARG A 108 10.08 -9.75 1.79
N THR A 109 10.78 -8.62 1.78
CA THR A 109 11.03 -7.85 0.55
C THR A 109 12.35 -8.22 -0.12
N SER A 110 13.21 -9.01 0.52
CA SER A 110 14.54 -9.37 -0.01
C SER A 110 14.51 -10.16 -1.33
N ARG A 111 13.40 -10.84 -1.62
CA ARG A 111 13.23 -11.67 -2.82
C ARG A 111 12.53 -10.95 -3.96
N SER A 112 12.28 -9.65 -3.82
CA SER A 112 11.48 -8.90 -4.79
C SER A 112 12.16 -7.60 -5.19
N ASP A 113 12.36 -7.42 -6.50
CA ASP A 113 12.84 -6.15 -7.09
C ASP A 113 11.68 -5.16 -7.33
N LYS A 114 10.48 -5.46 -6.85
CA LYS A 114 9.26 -4.66 -7.09
C LYS A 114 9.11 -3.48 -6.12
N ARG A 115 10.17 -3.08 -5.43
CA ARG A 115 10.14 -1.99 -4.44
C ARG A 115 11.08 -0.87 -4.87
N PRO A 116 10.59 0.12 -5.67
CA PRO A 116 11.47 1.19 -6.19
C PRO A 116 12.23 1.95 -5.11
N LEU A 117 11.60 2.17 -3.95
CA LEU A 117 12.23 2.90 -2.84
C LEU A 117 13.35 2.13 -2.15
N LEU A 118 13.45 0.81 -2.38
CA LEU A 118 14.51 -0.04 -1.83
C LEU A 118 15.62 -0.32 -2.83
N LYS A 119 15.49 0.15 -4.07
CA LYS A 119 16.47 -0.08 -5.13
C LYS A 119 17.73 0.76 -4.88
N ASN A 120 18.90 0.11 -4.98
CA ASN A 120 20.20 0.78 -4.85
C ASN A 120 20.44 1.52 -3.52
N VAL A 121 19.82 1.05 -2.42
CA VAL A 121 19.98 1.64 -1.08
C VAL A 121 20.24 0.55 -0.04
N ASP A 122 20.74 0.93 1.14
CA ASP A 122 20.77 0.05 2.30
C ASP A 122 19.34 -0.27 2.72
N ARG A 123 18.95 -1.53 2.54
CA ARG A 123 17.57 -1.99 2.73
C ARG A 123 17.07 -1.75 4.15
N LEU A 124 17.80 -2.18 5.16
CA LEU A 124 17.38 -2.03 6.56
C LEU A 124 17.25 -0.57 6.96
N LYS A 125 18.23 0.24 6.60
CA LYS A 125 18.22 1.68 6.89
C LYS A 125 17.02 2.36 6.25
N LYS A 126 16.78 2.07 4.97
CA LYS A 126 15.65 2.67 4.24
C LYS A 126 14.30 2.23 4.80
N LEU A 127 14.14 0.96 5.13
CA LEU A 127 12.92 0.44 5.75
C LEU A 127 12.66 1.09 7.09
N ARG A 128 13.70 1.31 7.92
CA ARG A 128 13.56 1.98 9.20
C ARG A 128 13.15 3.45 9.02
N GLU A 129 13.77 4.15 8.11
CA GLU A 129 13.40 5.54 7.79
C GLU A 129 11.93 5.65 7.37
N LEU A 130 11.50 4.80 6.44
CA LEU A 130 10.11 4.78 5.98
C LEU A 130 9.15 4.42 7.11
N TYR A 131 9.49 3.44 7.91
CA TYR A 131 8.67 3.01 9.04
C TYR A 131 8.49 4.14 10.06
N ASP A 132 9.59 4.78 10.45
CA ASP A 132 9.56 5.87 11.43
C ASP A 132 8.74 7.06 10.92
N GLN A 133 8.83 7.38 9.63
CA GLN A 133 8.06 8.47 9.01
C GLN A 133 6.57 8.18 8.94
N ARG A 134 6.18 6.91 8.77
CA ARG A 134 4.80 6.52 8.44
C ARG A 134 4.01 5.96 9.60
N LEU A 135 4.67 5.51 10.67
CA LEU A 135 4.03 4.79 11.77
C LEU A 135 2.82 5.54 12.35
N GLU A 136 2.97 6.83 12.63
CA GLU A 136 1.88 7.63 13.19
C GLU A 136 0.72 7.77 12.20
N PHE A 137 0.99 7.83 10.91
CA PHE A 137 -0.04 7.85 9.87
C PHE A 137 -0.83 6.54 9.83
N TYR A 138 -0.15 5.39 9.95
CA TYR A 138 -0.84 4.11 10.03
C TYR A 138 -1.77 4.02 11.25
N LYS A 139 -1.33 4.57 12.37
CA LYS A 139 -2.12 4.57 13.60
C LYS A 139 -3.29 5.55 13.56
N GLU A 140 -3.18 6.58 12.74
CA GLU A 140 -4.22 7.62 12.61
C GLU A 140 -5.49 7.11 11.92
N VAL A 141 -5.37 6.21 10.98
CA VAL A 141 -6.47 5.78 10.09
C VAL A 141 -7.23 4.53 10.56
#